data_731d723743f33f5ce3748829e8a5c6e5
#
_entry.id   731d723743f33f5ce3748829e8a5c6e5
#
_cell.length_a   1.000
_cell.length_b   1.000
_cell.length_c   1.000
_cell.angle_alpha   90.00
_cell.angle_beta   90.00
_cell.angle_gamma   90.00
#
_symmetry.space_group_name_H-M   'P 1'
#
loop_
_entity.id
_entity.type
_entity.pdbx_description
1 polymer ?
#
loop_
_entity_poly.entity_id
_entity_poly.type
_entity_poly.pdbx_seq_one_letter_code
_entity_poly.pdbx_strand_id
1 'polypeptide(L)'
;MRWLLLTSVIAIFSLISGCSETKAPQTLSSKDKGRTQIVVTSQPLFEMTQTLVGNHASTLLVVPEGMSSPDWSPNAEDVRTMQQASLILLSGAGYEPWKDRVSLPGSRVRDTAAGYYDQLIRIPDAVTHQHGPGGSHSHPGTVWATWLAPELCAAQLHQISLNCVRLMPDQKQDIETNEAKLAAELNSLNAIILSIKAAAKDDALVVFSDAPHYQYLTQPFGWELRYLHWTVSGQLNDSDRTGFLDIIKSESDTAAAGINHRLFLLDSRQSVETETFVRDSGFTVIRIDLCETASSESMLLPGRLKRNLESILDALSKSE
;
A
#
# COMPACT_ATOMS: atom_id res chain seq x y z
N MET A 1 -27.66 -29.56 -69.99
CA MET A 1 -27.53 -30.36 -68.76
C MET A 1 -26.19 -29.96 -68.08
N ARG A 2 -26.20 -29.06 -67.15
CA ARG A 2 -25.02 -28.67 -66.30
C ARG A 2 -25.54 -28.52 -64.87
N TRP A 3 -25.07 -29.41 -64.00
CA TRP A 3 -25.37 -29.39 -62.56
C TRP A 3 -24.48 -28.39 -61.87
N LEU A 4 -25.06 -27.43 -61.18
CA LEU A 4 -24.41 -26.52 -60.27
C LEU A 4 -24.46 -27.11 -58.86
N LEU A 5 -23.29 -27.43 -58.30
CA LEU A 5 -23.13 -27.78 -56.89
C LEU A 5 -23.01 -26.53 -56.03
N LEU A 6 -23.99 -26.27 -55.19
CA LEU A 6 -23.91 -25.26 -54.10
C LEU A 6 -23.12 -25.88 -52.95
N THR A 7 -21.96 -25.35 -52.67
CA THR A 7 -21.22 -25.63 -51.41
C THR A 7 -21.63 -24.57 -50.36
N SER A 8 -22.36 -25.05 -49.34
CA SER A 8 -22.67 -24.28 -48.15
C SER A 8 -21.44 -24.20 -47.24
N VAL A 9 -20.90 -23.00 -47.05
CA VAL A 9 -19.87 -22.71 -46.04
C VAL A 9 -20.57 -22.46 -44.70
N ILE A 10 -20.44 -23.38 -43.78
CA ILE A 10 -20.86 -23.17 -42.37
C ILE A 10 -19.75 -22.46 -41.65
N ALA A 11 -19.96 -21.18 -41.33
CA ALA A 11 -19.06 -20.43 -40.46
C ALA A 11 -19.33 -20.81 -38.98
N ILE A 12 -18.40 -21.55 -38.40
CA ILE A 12 -18.42 -21.87 -36.96
C ILE A 12 -17.91 -20.61 -36.23
N PHE A 13 -18.81 -19.89 -35.58
CA PHE A 13 -18.47 -18.82 -34.63
C PHE A 13 -18.05 -19.46 -33.31
N SER A 14 -16.77 -19.55 -33.07
CA SER A 14 -16.22 -19.94 -31.76
C SER A 14 -16.38 -18.75 -30.80
N LEU A 15 -17.37 -18.83 -29.92
CA LEU A 15 -17.48 -17.96 -28.75
C LEU A 15 -16.34 -18.30 -27.79
N ILE A 16 -15.31 -17.48 -27.79
CA ILE A 16 -14.28 -17.49 -26.73
C ILE A 16 -14.90 -16.80 -25.51
N SER A 17 -15.50 -17.61 -24.63
CA SER A 17 -15.81 -17.18 -23.27
C SER A 17 -14.50 -17.01 -22.53
N GLY A 18 -14.02 -15.77 -22.39
CA GLY A 18 -12.93 -15.42 -21.50
C GLY A 18 -13.41 -15.59 -20.05
N CYS A 19 -13.27 -16.78 -19.49
CA CYS A 19 -13.27 -16.93 -18.03
C CYS A 19 -12.01 -16.27 -17.51
N SER A 20 -12.19 -15.15 -16.81
CA SER A 20 -11.18 -14.57 -15.92
C SER A 20 -10.89 -15.62 -14.84
N GLU A 21 -9.80 -16.37 -14.97
CA GLU A 21 -9.32 -17.26 -13.90
C GLU A 21 -8.92 -16.37 -12.70
N THR A 22 -9.81 -16.29 -11.74
CA THR A 22 -9.47 -15.81 -10.40
C THR A 22 -8.45 -16.82 -9.85
N LYS A 23 -7.19 -16.42 -9.77
CA LYS A 23 -6.10 -17.23 -9.21
C LYS A 23 -6.54 -17.69 -7.82
N ALA A 24 -6.58 -18.99 -7.58
CA ALA A 24 -6.98 -19.57 -6.31
C ALA A 24 -6.11 -19.02 -5.16
N PRO A 25 -6.65 -18.88 -3.94
CA PRO A 25 -5.90 -18.46 -2.76
C PRO A 25 -4.66 -19.35 -2.61
N GLN A 26 -3.55 -18.75 -2.16
CA GLN A 26 -2.31 -19.48 -1.96
C GLN A 26 -2.54 -20.57 -0.91
N THR A 27 -2.78 -21.79 -1.35
CA THR A 27 -2.87 -22.95 -0.46
C THR A 27 -1.48 -23.31 0.02
N LEU A 28 -1.39 -23.68 1.31
CA LEU A 28 -0.16 -24.14 1.93
C LEU A 28 0.57 -25.18 1.06
N SER A 29 1.83 -24.93 0.77
CA SER A 29 2.71 -25.91 0.16
C SER A 29 2.76 -27.18 1.05
N SER A 30 2.88 -28.35 0.42
CA SER A 30 3.05 -29.62 1.16
C SER A 30 4.27 -29.64 2.09
N LYS A 31 5.24 -28.73 1.91
CA LYS A 31 6.41 -28.51 2.77
C LYS A 31 6.08 -27.82 4.09
N ASP A 32 4.92 -27.19 4.21
CA ASP A 32 4.53 -26.40 5.38
C ASP A 32 3.64 -27.18 6.36
N LYS A 33 3.30 -28.43 6.04
CA LYS A 33 2.54 -29.31 6.95
C LYS A 33 3.35 -29.60 8.21
N GLY A 34 2.89 -29.08 9.35
CA GLY A 34 3.50 -29.28 10.65
C GLY A 34 4.34 -28.10 11.16
N ARG A 35 4.49 -27.04 10.37
CA ARG A 35 5.13 -25.79 10.82
C ARG A 35 4.13 -24.86 11.50
N THR A 36 4.64 -24.04 12.42
CA THR A 36 3.88 -22.91 12.98
C THR A 36 3.47 -21.99 11.86
N GLN A 37 2.16 -21.70 11.71
CA GLN A 37 1.64 -20.83 10.67
C GLN A 37 1.32 -19.46 11.23
N ILE A 38 1.84 -18.42 10.56
CA ILE A 38 1.53 -17.02 10.84
C ILE A 38 0.80 -16.46 9.61
N VAL A 39 -0.41 -15.95 9.81
CA VAL A 39 -1.18 -15.27 8.77
C VAL A 39 -1.02 -13.77 8.92
N VAL A 40 -0.82 -13.08 7.82
CA VAL A 40 -0.66 -11.62 7.75
C VAL A 40 -1.60 -11.02 6.72
N THR A 41 -1.94 -9.75 6.86
CA THR A 41 -3.00 -9.07 6.11
C THR A 41 -2.50 -8.02 5.12
N SER A 42 -1.19 -7.80 5.04
CA SER A 42 -0.60 -6.86 4.09
C SER A 42 0.77 -7.34 3.61
N GLN A 43 1.19 -6.85 2.45
CA GLN A 43 2.50 -7.15 1.90
C GLN A 43 3.65 -6.66 2.80
N PRO A 44 3.62 -5.44 3.39
CA PRO A 44 4.63 -5.02 4.34
C PRO A 44 4.77 -5.97 5.54
N LEU A 45 3.64 -6.42 6.12
CA LEU A 45 3.66 -7.40 7.20
C LEU A 45 4.24 -8.74 6.76
N PHE A 46 3.93 -9.16 5.53
CA PHE A 46 4.45 -10.41 4.97
C PHE A 46 5.97 -10.37 4.88
N GLU A 47 6.54 -9.32 4.29
CA GLU A 47 7.97 -9.16 4.11
C GLU A 47 8.71 -9.07 5.46
N MET A 48 8.21 -8.24 6.39
CA MET A 48 8.79 -8.12 7.73
C MET A 48 8.71 -9.43 8.51
N THR A 49 7.54 -10.09 8.54
CA THR A 49 7.35 -11.34 9.28
C THR A 49 8.22 -12.45 8.71
N GLN A 50 8.25 -12.60 7.38
CA GLN A 50 9.06 -13.62 6.71
C GLN A 50 10.56 -13.43 6.99
N THR A 51 11.03 -12.17 6.98
CA THR A 51 12.42 -11.83 7.32
C THR A 51 12.73 -12.18 8.79
N LEU A 52 11.82 -11.87 9.71
CA LEU A 52 12.01 -12.16 11.14
C LEU A 52 12.06 -13.65 11.43
N VAL A 53 11.11 -14.42 10.91
CA VAL A 53 10.95 -15.83 11.29
C VAL A 53 11.77 -16.78 10.40
N GLY A 54 12.19 -16.34 9.23
CA GLY A 54 12.95 -17.17 8.28
C GLY A 54 12.29 -18.53 8.02
N ASN A 55 13.03 -19.60 8.32
CA ASN A 55 12.53 -20.97 8.13
C ASN A 55 11.85 -21.55 9.38
N HIS A 56 11.73 -20.81 10.48
CA HIS A 56 11.15 -21.33 11.74
C HIS A 56 9.62 -21.40 11.71
N ALA A 57 8.98 -20.58 10.89
CA ALA A 57 7.53 -20.58 10.69
C ALA A 57 7.19 -20.42 9.20
N SER A 58 5.93 -20.72 8.86
CA SER A 58 5.34 -20.40 7.55
C SER A 58 4.56 -19.11 7.67
N THR A 59 4.89 -18.12 6.83
CA THR A 59 4.15 -16.86 6.74
C THR A 59 3.23 -16.91 5.51
N LEU A 60 1.96 -16.58 5.71
CA LEU A 60 0.95 -16.57 4.66
C LEU A 60 0.30 -15.18 4.57
N LEU A 61 0.39 -14.53 3.43
CA LEU A 61 -0.41 -13.37 3.09
C LEU A 61 -1.80 -13.84 2.65
N VAL A 62 -2.84 -13.49 3.42
CA VAL A 62 -4.20 -13.95 3.15
C VAL A 62 -4.90 -13.12 2.08
N VAL A 63 -4.47 -11.88 1.88
CA VAL A 63 -5.00 -11.00 0.83
C VAL A 63 -4.50 -11.46 -0.53
N PRO A 64 -5.38 -11.62 -1.54
CA PRO A 64 -4.99 -12.04 -2.88
C PRO A 64 -3.97 -11.10 -3.52
N GLU A 65 -3.12 -11.66 -4.39
CA GLU A 65 -2.13 -10.90 -5.16
C GLU A 65 -2.80 -9.76 -5.95
N GLY A 66 -2.23 -8.56 -5.87
CA GLY A 66 -2.73 -7.37 -6.57
C GLY A 66 -3.88 -6.64 -5.87
N MET A 67 -4.37 -7.15 -4.74
CA MET A 67 -5.38 -6.48 -3.91
C MET A 67 -4.74 -5.87 -2.66
N SER A 68 -5.38 -4.81 -2.15
CA SER A 68 -5.07 -4.26 -0.84
C SER A 68 -6.12 -4.71 0.20
N SER A 69 -5.75 -4.76 1.48
CA SER A 69 -6.66 -5.20 2.53
C SER A 69 -7.90 -4.30 2.71
N PRO A 70 -7.81 -2.97 2.52
CA PRO A 70 -8.98 -2.11 2.53
C PRO A 70 -10.04 -2.45 1.47
N ASP A 71 -9.61 -2.93 0.31
CA ASP A 71 -10.49 -3.25 -0.84
C ASP A 71 -10.93 -4.72 -0.87
N TRP A 72 -10.40 -5.53 0.06
CA TRP A 72 -10.68 -6.96 0.13
C TRP A 72 -11.72 -7.29 1.17
N SER A 73 -12.50 -8.33 0.90
CA SER A 73 -13.40 -8.95 1.87
C SER A 73 -13.16 -10.45 1.90
N PRO A 74 -12.77 -11.03 3.05
CA PRO A 74 -12.46 -12.45 3.16
C PRO A 74 -13.72 -13.29 2.95
N ASN A 75 -13.57 -14.36 2.17
CA ASN A 75 -14.58 -15.38 2.02
C ASN A 75 -14.50 -16.43 3.15
N ALA A 76 -15.39 -17.42 3.14
CA ALA A 76 -15.46 -18.43 4.21
C ALA A 76 -14.18 -19.32 4.29
N GLU A 77 -13.44 -19.49 3.19
CA GLU A 77 -12.19 -20.24 3.16
C GLU A 77 -11.04 -19.41 3.74
N ASP A 78 -10.97 -18.13 3.39
CA ASP A 78 -10.00 -17.20 3.96
C ASP A 78 -10.16 -17.12 5.49
N VAL A 79 -11.42 -16.99 5.96
CA VAL A 79 -11.72 -16.98 7.40
C VAL A 79 -11.29 -18.30 8.07
N ARG A 80 -11.53 -19.46 7.45
CA ARG A 80 -11.07 -20.75 7.98
C ARG A 80 -9.55 -20.82 8.06
N THR A 81 -8.86 -20.34 7.05
CA THR A 81 -7.39 -20.27 7.01
C THR A 81 -6.87 -19.42 8.16
N MET A 82 -7.43 -18.24 8.36
CA MET A 82 -7.07 -17.38 9.49
C MET A 82 -7.37 -18.04 10.84
N GLN A 83 -8.52 -18.71 10.99
CA GLN A 83 -8.89 -19.41 12.23
C GLN A 83 -7.96 -20.56 12.59
N GLN A 84 -7.32 -21.18 11.60
CA GLN A 84 -6.36 -22.28 11.81
C GLN A 84 -4.95 -21.78 12.14
N ALA A 85 -4.63 -20.54 11.84
CA ALA A 85 -3.31 -19.95 12.09
C ALA A 85 -2.94 -19.94 13.58
N SER A 86 -1.66 -20.09 13.87
CA SER A 86 -1.11 -19.95 15.22
C SER A 86 -1.06 -18.49 15.68
N LEU A 87 -0.91 -17.57 14.73
CA LEU A 87 -0.88 -16.12 14.93
C LEU A 87 -1.45 -15.43 13.71
N ILE A 88 -2.23 -14.36 13.92
CA ILE A 88 -2.78 -13.50 12.89
C ILE A 88 -2.28 -12.09 13.19
N LEU A 89 -1.53 -11.51 12.26
CA LEU A 89 -1.01 -10.15 12.37
C LEU A 89 -1.82 -9.23 11.45
N LEU A 90 -2.41 -8.21 12.03
CA LEU A 90 -3.09 -7.12 11.33
C LEU A 90 -2.15 -5.91 11.25
N SER A 91 -2.19 -5.17 10.14
CA SER A 91 -1.48 -3.89 10.02
C SER A 91 -1.97 -2.88 11.05
N GLY A 92 -3.27 -2.90 11.35
CA GLY A 92 -3.89 -1.93 12.24
C GLY A 92 -4.14 -0.57 11.56
N ALA A 93 -4.29 0.49 12.35
CA ALA A 93 -4.55 1.83 11.85
C ALA A 93 -5.79 1.93 10.91
N GLY A 94 -6.71 0.98 10.98
CA GLY A 94 -7.91 0.93 10.13
C GLY A 94 -7.71 0.26 8.76
N TYR A 95 -6.53 -0.36 8.51
CA TYR A 95 -6.23 -1.02 7.24
C TYR A 95 -7.10 -2.25 6.94
N GLU A 96 -7.68 -2.88 7.96
CA GLU A 96 -8.56 -4.03 7.84
C GLU A 96 -10.01 -3.68 8.23
N PRO A 97 -10.79 -3.01 7.37
CA PRO A 97 -12.18 -2.63 7.69
C PRO A 97 -13.12 -3.84 7.79
N TRP A 98 -12.70 -4.98 7.24
CA TRP A 98 -13.45 -6.24 7.28
C TRP A 98 -13.34 -6.98 8.60
N LYS A 99 -12.35 -6.68 9.47
CA LYS A 99 -12.04 -7.44 10.69
C LYS A 99 -13.23 -7.57 11.64
N ASP A 100 -14.07 -6.54 11.72
CA ASP A 100 -15.24 -6.52 12.62
C ASP A 100 -16.44 -7.30 12.05
N ARG A 101 -16.35 -7.75 10.79
CA ARG A 101 -17.40 -8.54 10.11
C ARG A 101 -17.11 -10.04 10.09
N VAL A 102 -15.96 -10.47 10.62
CA VAL A 102 -15.54 -11.86 10.66
C VAL A 102 -15.22 -12.30 12.09
N SER A 103 -15.48 -13.58 12.38
CA SER A 103 -15.15 -14.14 13.69
C SER A 103 -13.76 -14.76 13.66
N LEU A 104 -12.80 -14.12 14.34
CA LEU A 104 -11.42 -14.60 14.49
C LEU A 104 -11.11 -14.92 15.97
N PRO A 105 -10.19 -15.87 16.25
CA PRO A 105 -9.82 -16.21 17.63
C PRO A 105 -8.99 -15.07 18.26
N GLY A 106 -9.62 -14.24 19.08
CA GLY A 106 -9.02 -13.02 19.65
C GLY A 106 -7.68 -13.24 20.38
N SER A 107 -7.48 -14.44 20.94
CA SER A 107 -6.19 -14.80 21.57
C SER A 107 -5.02 -14.90 20.59
N ARG A 108 -5.29 -15.05 19.30
CA ARG A 108 -4.28 -15.19 18.24
C ARG A 108 -4.17 -13.96 17.32
N VAL A 109 -5.11 -13.02 17.39
CA VAL A 109 -5.09 -11.78 16.58
C VAL A 109 -4.24 -10.73 17.30
N ARG A 110 -3.36 -10.08 16.55
CA ARG A 110 -2.53 -8.96 17.02
C ARG A 110 -2.56 -7.82 16.03
N ASP A 111 -2.90 -6.65 16.54
CA ASP A 111 -2.77 -5.39 15.84
C ASP A 111 -1.34 -4.86 16.01
N THR A 112 -0.59 -4.76 14.93
CA THR A 112 0.82 -4.38 14.99
C THR A 112 1.03 -2.87 15.10
N ALA A 113 -0.02 -2.05 14.91
CA ALA A 113 0.01 -0.61 15.20
C ALA A 113 -0.22 -0.28 16.68
N ALA A 114 -0.59 -1.26 17.52
CA ALA A 114 -0.94 -1.02 18.93
C ALA A 114 0.14 -0.30 19.75
N GLY A 115 1.41 -0.42 19.34
CA GLY A 115 2.54 0.24 20.03
C GLY A 115 2.69 1.72 19.76
N TYR A 116 1.94 2.30 18.80
CA TYR A 116 2.06 3.72 18.38
C TYR A 116 0.71 4.35 18.00
N TYR A 117 -0.37 3.96 18.64
CA TYR A 117 -1.71 4.50 18.38
C TYR A 117 -1.82 6.01 18.61
N ASP A 118 -1.03 6.56 19.51
CA ASP A 118 -0.94 7.99 19.80
C ASP A 118 -0.29 8.80 18.65
N GLN A 119 0.43 8.13 17.77
CA GLN A 119 1.08 8.72 16.60
C GLN A 119 0.25 8.58 15.30
N LEU A 120 -0.94 7.96 15.39
CA LEU A 120 -1.78 7.78 14.21
C LEU A 120 -2.39 9.10 13.72
N ILE A 121 -2.18 9.39 12.45
CA ILE A 121 -2.77 10.55 11.78
C ILE A 121 -4.25 10.28 11.53
N ARG A 122 -5.10 11.17 12.03
CA ARG A 122 -6.55 11.12 11.84
C ARG A 122 -6.95 12.07 10.74
N ILE A 123 -7.82 11.61 9.84
CA ILE A 123 -8.45 12.45 8.82
C ILE A 123 -9.74 13.01 9.42
N PRO A 124 -9.90 14.35 9.50
CA PRO A 124 -11.07 14.96 10.13
C PRO A 124 -12.40 14.60 9.45
N ASP A 125 -12.36 14.46 8.12
CA ASP A 125 -13.54 14.16 7.31
C ASP A 125 -13.41 12.75 6.71
N ALA A 126 -14.19 11.82 7.25
CA ALA A 126 -14.36 10.50 6.66
C ALA A 126 -15.10 10.65 5.32
N VAL A 127 -14.33 10.72 4.21
CA VAL A 127 -14.93 10.79 2.88
C VAL A 127 -15.52 9.44 2.53
N THR A 128 -16.84 9.43 2.30
CA THR A 128 -17.54 8.23 1.85
C THR A 128 -17.32 8.08 0.35
N HIS A 129 -16.63 7.02 -0.07
CA HIS A 129 -16.41 6.69 -1.47
C HIS A 129 -17.36 5.58 -1.92
N GLN A 130 -17.79 5.65 -3.17
CA GLN A 130 -18.60 4.64 -3.81
C GLN A 130 -17.78 3.98 -4.93
N HIS A 131 -17.34 2.73 -4.70
CA HIS A 131 -16.63 1.94 -5.69
C HIS A 131 -17.57 0.88 -6.27
N GLY A 132 -18.15 1.13 -7.44
CA GLY A 132 -18.94 0.15 -8.19
C GLY A 132 -20.17 -0.41 -7.45
N PRO A 133 -20.68 -1.60 -7.84
CA PRO A 133 -21.89 -2.18 -7.27
C PRO A 133 -21.74 -2.70 -5.82
N GLY A 134 -20.57 -2.61 -5.21
CA GLY A 134 -20.30 -3.07 -3.84
C GLY A 134 -20.72 -2.14 -2.70
N GLY A 135 -21.24 -0.94 -2.99
CA GLY A 135 -21.70 0.02 -2.00
C GLY A 135 -20.66 1.05 -1.57
N SER A 136 -21.12 2.15 -0.96
CA SER A 136 -20.26 3.16 -0.38
C SER A 136 -19.71 2.68 0.96
N HIS A 137 -18.41 2.82 1.19
CA HIS A 137 -17.81 2.60 2.50
C HIS A 137 -17.01 3.83 2.91
N SER A 138 -17.12 4.15 4.18
CA SER A 138 -16.36 5.21 4.81
C SER A 138 -15.14 4.58 5.46
N HIS A 139 -13.95 5.03 5.10
CA HIS A 139 -12.76 4.71 5.88
C HIS A 139 -12.83 5.53 7.17
N PRO A 140 -12.87 4.90 8.35
CA PRO A 140 -12.80 5.66 9.59
C PRO A 140 -11.49 6.43 9.59
N GLY A 141 -11.59 7.74 9.57
CA GLY A 141 -10.62 8.82 9.60
C GLY A 141 -9.19 8.58 10.09
N THR A 142 -8.54 7.51 9.68
CA THR A 142 -7.16 7.20 10.04
C THR A 142 -6.36 6.90 8.78
N VAL A 143 -5.21 7.55 8.63
CA VAL A 143 -4.24 7.19 7.59
C VAL A 143 -3.61 5.85 7.98
N TRP A 144 -3.62 4.88 7.09
CA TRP A 144 -3.20 3.53 7.43
C TRP A 144 -1.78 3.15 6.98
N ALA A 145 -1.18 3.86 6.02
CA ALA A 145 0.13 3.51 5.46
C ALA A 145 1.30 3.89 6.38
N THR A 146 1.23 3.48 7.66
CA THR A 146 2.22 3.82 8.69
C THR A 146 3.63 3.35 8.35
N TRP A 147 3.75 2.27 7.60
CA TRP A 147 5.03 1.72 7.15
C TRP A 147 5.80 2.63 6.17
N LEU A 148 5.17 3.65 5.60
CA LEU A 148 5.87 4.64 4.76
C LEU A 148 6.77 5.58 5.57
N ALA A 149 6.55 5.72 6.89
CA ALA A 149 7.50 6.36 7.78
C ALA A 149 8.49 5.31 8.32
N PRO A 150 9.79 5.40 8.03
CA PRO A 150 10.78 4.41 8.49
C PRO A 150 10.77 4.19 10.02
N GLU A 151 10.49 5.23 10.81
CA GLU A 151 10.39 5.14 12.26
C GLU A 151 9.19 4.30 12.71
N LEU A 152 7.99 4.55 12.15
CA LEU A 152 6.80 3.77 12.46
C LEU A 152 6.89 2.34 11.89
N CYS A 153 7.53 2.18 10.72
CA CYS A 153 7.83 0.86 10.18
C CYS A 153 8.72 0.04 11.14
N ALA A 154 9.74 0.66 11.73
CA ALA A 154 10.60 0.01 12.73
C ALA A 154 9.83 -0.30 14.02
N ALA A 155 8.92 0.59 14.45
CA ALA A 155 8.05 0.32 15.61
C ALA A 155 7.08 -0.85 15.33
N GLN A 156 6.53 -0.93 14.12
CA GLN A 156 5.69 -2.05 13.69
C GLN A 156 6.49 -3.37 13.63
N LEU A 157 7.71 -3.34 13.07
CA LEU A 157 8.62 -4.47 13.06
C LEU A 157 8.88 -5.00 14.47
N HIS A 158 9.11 -4.12 15.45
CA HIS A 158 9.29 -4.50 16.85
C HIS A 158 8.05 -5.20 17.41
N GLN A 159 6.84 -4.70 17.13
CA GLN A 159 5.60 -5.36 17.56
C GLN A 159 5.42 -6.75 16.95
N ILE A 160 5.79 -6.93 15.67
CA ILE A 160 5.81 -8.25 15.02
C ILE A 160 6.79 -9.17 15.74
N SER A 161 8.01 -8.72 15.98
CA SER A 161 9.07 -9.47 16.66
C SER A 161 8.63 -9.96 18.04
N LEU A 162 8.07 -9.07 18.87
CA LEU A 162 7.56 -9.43 20.21
C LEU A 162 6.50 -10.54 20.14
N ASN A 163 5.61 -10.52 19.15
CA ASN A 163 4.57 -11.54 19.00
C ASN A 163 5.14 -12.86 18.46
N CYS A 164 6.13 -12.80 17.56
CA CYS A 164 6.83 -13.99 17.06
C CYS A 164 7.68 -14.65 18.15
N VAL A 165 8.39 -13.89 18.97
CA VAL A 165 9.15 -14.42 20.12
C VAL A 165 8.22 -15.08 21.14
N ARG A 166 7.06 -14.47 21.43
CA ARG A 166 6.05 -15.07 22.31
C ARG A 166 5.51 -16.39 21.77
N LEU A 167 5.33 -16.49 20.46
CA LEU A 167 4.86 -17.70 19.78
C LEU A 167 5.94 -18.78 19.72
N MET A 168 7.19 -18.40 19.53
CA MET A 168 8.34 -19.29 19.33
C MET A 168 9.52 -18.90 20.23
N PRO A 169 9.42 -19.11 21.56
CA PRO A 169 10.44 -18.65 22.50
C PRO A 169 11.83 -19.26 22.28
N ASP A 170 11.89 -20.49 21.78
CA ASP A 170 13.14 -21.17 21.44
C ASP A 170 13.89 -20.53 20.26
N GLN A 171 13.21 -19.70 19.46
CA GLN A 171 13.77 -18.99 18.29
C GLN A 171 14.06 -17.52 18.59
N LYS A 172 13.97 -17.11 19.85
CA LYS A 172 14.13 -15.71 20.28
C LYS A 172 15.39 -15.06 19.71
N GLN A 173 16.55 -15.72 19.85
CA GLN A 173 17.83 -15.16 19.43
C GLN A 173 17.89 -14.87 17.93
N ASP A 174 17.36 -15.76 17.09
CA ASP A 174 17.36 -15.60 15.64
C ASP A 174 16.40 -14.47 15.23
N ILE A 175 15.20 -14.44 15.83
CA ILE A 175 14.20 -13.40 15.57
C ILE A 175 14.73 -12.01 15.96
N GLU A 176 15.32 -11.86 17.16
CA GLU A 176 15.89 -10.59 17.61
C GLU A 176 17.11 -10.16 16.76
N THR A 177 17.91 -11.11 16.30
CA THR A 177 19.02 -10.82 15.37
C THR A 177 18.52 -10.32 14.03
N ASN A 178 17.46 -10.93 13.47
CA ASN A 178 16.86 -10.51 12.22
C ASN A 178 16.14 -9.16 12.36
N GLU A 179 15.46 -8.92 13.48
CA GLU A 179 14.89 -7.62 13.83
C GLU A 179 15.95 -6.52 13.82
N ALA A 180 17.08 -6.74 14.52
CA ALA A 180 18.15 -5.75 14.63
C ALA A 180 18.73 -5.39 13.25
N LYS A 181 18.89 -6.36 12.34
CA LYS A 181 19.35 -6.13 10.98
C LYS A 181 18.36 -5.27 10.18
N LEU A 182 17.09 -5.67 10.18
CA LEU A 182 16.05 -4.96 9.42
C LEU A 182 15.80 -3.55 9.98
N ALA A 183 15.83 -3.39 11.30
CA ALA A 183 15.74 -2.08 11.95
C ALA A 183 16.92 -1.17 11.59
N ALA A 184 18.14 -1.71 11.47
CA ALA A 184 19.30 -0.95 11.04
C ALA A 184 19.16 -0.46 9.58
N GLU A 185 18.62 -1.28 8.68
CA GLU A 185 18.30 -0.87 7.31
C GLU A 185 17.28 0.27 7.28
N LEU A 186 16.17 0.15 8.02
CA LEU A 186 15.15 1.21 8.14
C LEU A 186 15.74 2.50 8.71
N ASN A 187 16.55 2.41 9.77
CA ASN A 187 17.19 3.56 10.40
C ASN A 187 18.18 4.28 9.46
N SER A 188 18.82 3.55 8.54
CA SER A 188 19.72 4.14 7.56
C SER A 188 19.03 5.14 6.62
N LEU A 189 17.71 5.03 6.44
CA LEU A 189 16.90 5.94 5.62
C LEU A 189 16.83 7.35 6.19
N ASN A 190 17.11 7.53 7.48
CA ASN A 190 17.12 8.86 8.12
C ASN A 190 18.13 9.82 7.48
N ALA A 191 19.23 9.30 6.91
CA ALA A 191 20.19 10.15 6.19
C ALA A 191 19.54 10.79 4.95
N ILE A 192 18.73 10.05 4.19
CA ILE A 192 18.02 10.56 3.01
C ILE A 192 16.94 11.56 3.44
N ILE A 193 16.22 11.28 4.53
CA ILE A 193 15.22 12.19 5.11
C ILE A 193 15.85 13.54 5.46
N LEU A 194 17.04 13.52 6.08
CA LEU A 194 17.77 14.75 6.40
C LEU A 194 18.21 15.49 5.14
N SER A 195 18.62 14.78 4.08
CA SER A 195 18.97 15.39 2.80
C SER A 195 17.77 16.05 2.12
N ILE A 196 16.57 15.41 2.16
CA ILE A 196 15.33 15.98 1.66
C ILE A 196 14.96 17.26 2.43
N LYS A 197 15.06 17.24 3.77
CA LYS A 197 14.84 18.44 4.60
C LYS A 197 15.77 19.57 4.25
N ALA A 198 17.03 19.27 3.98
CA ALA A 198 18.01 20.30 3.62
C ALA A 198 17.74 20.88 2.23
N ALA A 199 17.37 20.05 1.26
CA ALA A 199 17.02 20.48 -0.10
C ALA A 199 15.74 21.33 -0.15
N ALA A 200 14.74 21.02 0.68
CA ALA A 200 13.44 21.72 0.69
C ALA A 200 13.41 22.97 1.59
N LYS A 201 14.50 23.33 2.30
CA LYS A 201 14.48 24.30 3.40
C LYS A 201 14.14 25.74 2.99
N ASP A 202 14.52 26.13 1.78
CA ASP A 202 14.42 27.51 1.31
C ASP A 202 13.33 27.71 0.24
N ASP A 203 12.58 26.64 -0.09
CA ASP A 203 11.60 26.65 -1.17
C ASP A 203 10.16 26.80 -0.64
N ALA A 204 9.40 27.68 -1.27
CA ALA A 204 7.94 27.71 -1.12
C ALA A 204 7.37 26.50 -1.90
N LEU A 205 7.22 25.39 -1.18
CA LEU A 205 6.83 24.09 -1.72
C LEU A 205 5.35 23.82 -1.46
N VAL A 206 4.63 23.43 -2.51
CA VAL A 206 3.26 22.90 -2.43
C VAL A 206 3.27 21.44 -2.84
N VAL A 207 2.74 20.59 -1.96
CA VAL A 207 2.73 19.14 -2.18
C VAL A 207 1.30 18.62 -2.24
N PHE A 208 0.96 18.00 -3.36
CA PHE A 208 -0.31 17.30 -3.57
C PHE A 208 -0.10 15.79 -3.63
N SER A 209 -1.18 15.04 -3.46
CA SER A 209 -1.21 13.61 -3.71
C SER A 209 -2.57 13.14 -4.19
N ASP A 210 -2.60 12.00 -4.88
CA ASP A 210 -3.83 11.34 -5.33
C ASP A 210 -4.65 10.75 -4.18
N ALA A 211 -4.03 10.50 -3.01
CA ALA A 211 -4.70 9.92 -1.85
C ALA A 211 -4.05 10.38 -0.52
N PRO A 212 -4.75 10.25 0.64
CA PRO A 212 -4.23 10.68 1.95
C PRO A 212 -3.09 9.80 2.49
N HIS A 213 -2.77 8.68 1.85
CA HIS A 213 -1.88 7.64 2.38
C HIS A 213 -0.44 8.09 2.58
N TYR A 214 -0.01 9.17 1.90
CA TYR A 214 1.37 9.65 1.92
C TYR A 214 1.70 10.58 3.11
N GLN A 215 0.75 10.86 4.00
CA GLN A 215 0.99 11.76 5.14
C GLN A 215 2.15 11.26 6.03
N TYR A 216 2.27 9.94 6.23
CA TYR A 216 3.41 9.37 6.97
C TYR A 216 4.75 9.49 6.23
N LEU A 217 4.73 9.52 4.90
CA LEU A 217 5.92 9.76 4.10
C LEU A 217 6.39 11.22 4.19
N THR A 218 5.44 12.17 4.20
CA THR A 218 5.73 13.61 4.16
C THR A 218 5.92 14.24 5.55
N GLN A 219 5.32 13.66 6.59
CA GLN A 219 5.41 14.14 7.96
C GLN A 219 6.86 14.34 8.46
N PRO A 220 7.82 13.43 8.19
CA PRO A 220 9.21 13.62 8.60
C PRO A 220 9.85 14.87 8.01
N PHE A 221 9.37 15.36 6.87
CA PHE A 221 9.87 16.59 6.23
C PHE A 221 9.20 17.85 6.77
N GLY A 222 8.10 17.71 7.50
CA GLY A 222 7.27 18.84 7.95
C GLY A 222 6.41 19.43 6.83
N TRP A 223 6.18 18.69 5.75
CA TRP A 223 5.37 19.15 4.63
C TRP A 223 3.87 19.02 4.92
N GLU A 224 3.11 20.06 4.60
CA GLU A 224 1.66 20.02 4.54
C GLU A 224 1.24 19.34 3.23
N LEU A 225 0.60 18.18 3.34
CA LEU A 225 0.12 17.42 2.19
C LEU A 225 -1.34 17.77 1.89
N ARG A 226 -1.60 18.22 0.67
CA ARG A 226 -2.93 18.39 0.10
C ARG A 226 -3.28 17.14 -0.70
N TYR A 227 -4.30 16.43 -0.27
CA TYR A 227 -4.60 15.14 -0.87
C TYR A 227 -5.97 15.13 -1.55
N LEU A 228 -6.04 14.37 -2.62
CA LEU A 228 -7.25 14.05 -3.34
C LEU A 228 -7.75 12.66 -2.89
N HIS A 229 -8.81 12.20 -3.53
CA HIS A 229 -9.36 10.87 -3.27
C HIS A 229 -9.54 10.11 -4.59
N TRP A 230 -8.46 10.02 -5.37
CA TRP A 230 -8.49 9.31 -6.64
C TRP A 230 -8.35 7.81 -6.42
N THR A 231 -9.02 7.04 -7.26
CA THR A 231 -8.87 5.59 -7.25
C THR A 231 -7.72 5.15 -8.12
N VAL A 232 -7.02 4.10 -7.71
CA VAL A 232 -5.88 3.56 -8.46
C VAL A 232 -6.32 2.80 -9.72
N SER A 233 -7.55 2.30 -9.75
CA SER A 233 -8.07 1.52 -10.87
C SER A 233 -8.80 2.39 -11.89
N GLY A 234 -8.16 2.63 -13.02
CA GLY A 234 -8.80 3.26 -14.17
C GLY A 234 -8.27 4.64 -14.52
N GLN A 235 -8.92 5.27 -15.50
CA GLN A 235 -8.66 6.65 -15.88
C GLN A 235 -9.42 7.59 -14.94
N LEU A 236 -8.83 8.75 -14.65
CA LEU A 236 -9.54 9.81 -13.95
C LEU A 236 -10.80 10.18 -14.72
N ASN A 237 -11.93 10.22 -14.03
CA ASN A 237 -13.18 10.70 -14.60
C ASN A 237 -13.15 12.24 -14.74
N ASP A 238 -14.11 12.79 -15.49
CA ASP A 238 -14.18 14.23 -15.75
C ASP A 238 -14.42 15.05 -14.48
N SER A 239 -15.12 14.50 -13.48
CA SER A 239 -15.36 15.16 -12.19
C SER A 239 -14.06 15.30 -11.39
N ASP A 240 -13.23 14.24 -11.35
CA ASP A 240 -11.92 14.29 -10.66
C ASP A 240 -10.99 15.30 -11.33
N ARG A 241 -10.97 15.32 -12.68
CA ARG A 241 -10.17 16.28 -13.45
C ARG A 241 -10.59 17.72 -13.19
N THR A 242 -11.90 17.99 -13.28
CA THR A 242 -12.45 19.34 -13.07
C THR A 242 -12.21 19.80 -11.65
N GLY A 243 -12.50 18.95 -10.66
CA GLY A 243 -12.28 19.27 -9.24
C GLY A 243 -10.82 19.61 -8.92
N PHE A 244 -9.87 18.88 -9.51
CA PHE A 244 -8.45 19.18 -9.35
C PHE A 244 -8.07 20.53 -9.95
N LEU A 245 -8.53 20.83 -11.17
CA LEU A 245 -8.25 22.12 -11.82
C LEU A 245 -8.86 23.30 -11.06
N ASP A 246 -10.05 23.13 -10.48
CA ASP A 246 -10.69 24.17 -9.65
C ASP A 246 -9.91 24.43 -8.36
N ILE A 247 -9.36 23.39 -7.71
CA ILE A 247 -8.47 23.53 -6.55
C ILE A 247 -7.22 24.32 -6.93
N ILE A 248 -6.55 23.96 -8.01
CA ILE A 248 -5.33 24.65 -8.48
C ILE A 248 -5.62 26.13 -8.77
N LYS A 249 -6.74 26.40 -9.43
CA LYS A 249 -7.16 27.77 -9.76
C LYS A 249 -7.40 28.60 -8.51
N SER A 250 -8.16 28.07 -7.55
CA SER A 250 -8.44 28.77 -6.29
C SER A 250 -7.16 29.09 -5.49
N GLU A 251 -6.18 28.22 -5.55
CA GLU A 251 -4.87 28.43 -4.91
C GLU A 251 -4.03 29.47 -5.63
N SER A 252 -4.07 29.48 -6.99
CA SER A 252 -3.37 30.50 -7.77
C SER A 252 -3.92 31.90 -7.51
N ASP A 253 -5.21 32.01 -7.25
CA ASP A 253 -5.86 33.27 -6.93
C ASP A 253 -5.57 33.77 -5.49
N THR A 254 -5.20 32.84 -4.58
CA THR A 254 -4.93 33.14 -3.16
C THR A 254 -3.45 33.15 -2.80
N ALA A 255 -2.59 32.52 -3.60
CA ALA A 255 -1.16 32.42 -3.34
C ALA A 255 -0.48 33.75 -3.64
N ALA A 256 0.07 34.37 -2.60
CA ALA A 256 1.08 35.42 -2.76
C ALA A 256 2.22 34.92 -3.65
N ALA A 257 2.75 35.78 -4.52
CA ALA A 257 3.89 35.50 -5.39
C ALA A 257 5.03 34.84 -4.60
N GLY A 258 5.39 33.61 -4.93
CA GLY A 258 6.50 32.91 -4.28
C GLY A 258 6.45 31.39 -4.23
N ILE A 259 5.46 30.72 -4.86
CA ILE A 259 5.48 29.26 -4.98
C ILE A 259 6.50 28.89 -6.07
N ASN A 260 7.64 28.34 -5.66
CA ASN A 260 8.71 27.95 -6.58
C ASN A 260 8.56 26.50 -7.07
N HIS A 261 7.99 25.61 -6.24
CA HIS A 261 7.89 24.18 -6.58
C HIS A 261 6.51 23.62 -6.26
N ARG A 262 5.97 22.85 -7.23
CA ARG A 262 4.73 22.08 -7.10
C ARG A 262 5.03 20.61 -7.31
N LEU A 263 4.95 19.81 -6.25
CA LEU A 263 5.13 18.38 -6.29
C LEU A 263 3.79 17.65 -6.22
N PHE A 264 3.69 16.54 -6.93
CA PHE A 264 2.55 15.65 -6.85
C PHE A 264 3.03 14.22 -6.59
N LEU A 265 2.66 13.65 -5.43
CA LEU A 265 2.90 12.27 -5.08
C LEU A 265 1.80 11.40 -5.69
N LEU A 266 2.16 10.54 -6.61
CA LEU A 266 1.24 9.72 -7.39
C LEU A 266 1.51 8.24 -7.12
N ASP A 267 0.47 7.45 -6.83
CA ASP A 267 0.62 6.00 -6.71
C ASP A 267 1.30 5.42 -7.96
N SER A 268 2.31 4.59 -7.76
CA SER A 268 3.06 3.96 -8.85
C SER A 268 2.19 3.09 -9.76
N ARG A 269 0.99 2.69 -9.31
CA ARG A 269 0.01 1.91 -10.05
C ARG A 269 -0.93 2.76 -10.92
N GLN A 270 -0.92 4.09 -10.75
CA GLN A 270 -1.74 4.99 -11.57
C GLN A 270 -1.35 4.96 -13.05
N SER A 271 -2.31 5.27 -13.92
CA SER A 271 -2.11 5.24 -15.35
C SER A 271 -1.13 6.33 -15.83
N VAL A 272 -0.53 6.12 -17.01
CA VAL A 272 0.34 7.11 -17.65
C VAL A 272 -0.46 8.36 -18.05
N GLU A 273 -1.74 8.21 -18.40
CA GLU A 273 -2.63 9.31 -18.74
C GLU A 273 -2.89 10.20 -17.51
N THR A 274 -3.06 9.61 -16.33
CA THR A 274 -3.19 10.36 -15.06
C THR A 274 -1.92 11.15 -14.77
N GLU A 275 -0.75 10.53 -14.90
CA GLU A 275 0.53 11.20 -14.73
C GLU A 275 0.70 12.37 -15.70
N THR A 276 0.40 12.16 -17.00
CA THR A 276 0.49 13.19 -18.02
C THR A 276 -0.42 14.37 -17.69
N PHE A 277 -1.67 14.10 -17.31
CA PHE A 277 -2.61 15.15 -16.92
C PHE A 277 -2.10 15.99 -15.74
N VAL A 278 -1.51 15.37 -14.74
CA VAL A 278 -0.95 16.10 -13.59
C VAL A 278 0.28 16.92 -13.99
N ARG A 279 1.16 16.39 -14.84
CA ARG A 279 2.32 17.12 -15.39
C ARG A 279 1.90 18.33 -16.22
N ASP A 280 0.91 18.16 -17.10
CA ASP A 280 0.36 19.24 -17.93
C ASP A 280 -0.32 20.33 -17.08
N SER A 281 -0.74 19.99 -15.87
CA SER A 281 -1.28 20.93 -14.87
C SER A 281 -0.20 21.68 -14.09
N GLY A 282 1.09 21.51 -14.44
CA GLY A 282 2.22 22.28 -13.89
C GLY A 282 2.85 21.68 -12.63
N PHE A 283 2.75 20.37 -12.42
CA PHE A 283 3.36 19.67 -11.29
C PHE A 283 4.55 18.81 -11.72
N THR A 284 5.56 18.74 -10.86
CA THR A 284 6.56 17.68 -10.90
C THR A 284 5.96 16.43 -10.23
N VAL A 285 5.72 15.38 -11.03
CA VAL A 285 5.11 14.13 -10.55
C VAL A 285 6.20 13.18 -10.06
N ILE A 286 6.00 12.67 -8.85
CA ILE A 286 6.85 11.66 -8.21
C ILE A 286 5.99 10.41 -8.01
N ARG A 287 6.35 9.31 -8.67
CA ARG A 287 5.68 8.02 -8.45
C ARG A 287 6.16 7.41 -7.15
N ILE A 288 5.23 7.10 -6.27
CA ILE A 288 5.47 6.50 -4.96
C ILE A 288 4.91 5.08 -4.94
N ASP A 289 5.73 4.14 -4.54
CA ASP A 289 5.33 2.77 -4.27
C ASP A 289 4.75 2.68 -2.86
N LEU A 290 3.46 2.42 -2.73
CA LEU A 290 2.79 2.19 -1.45
C LEU A 290 3.18 0.89 -0.77
N CYS A 291 3.95 0.03 -1.41
CA CYS A 291 4.40 -1.27 -0.91
C CYS A 291 3.25 -2.27 -0.61
N GLU A 292 2.04 -2.05 -1.10
CA GLU A 292 0.87 -2.90 -0.84
C GLU A 292 0.87 -4.22 -1.61
N THR A 293 1.64 -4.30 -2.68
CA THR A 293 1.79 -5.50 -3.53
C THR A 293 3.22 -5.97 -3.55
N ALA A 294 3.45 -7.22 -3.94
CA ALA A 294 4.80 -7.76 -4.10
C ALA A 294 5.60 -6.95 -5.13
N SER A 295 6.89 -6.75 -4.86
CA SER A 295 7.78 -6.10 -5.82
C SER A 295 8.09 -7.05 -6.99
N SER A 296 7.93 -6.55 -8.22
CA SER A 296 8.36 -7.28 -9.43
C SER A 296 9.90 -7.46 -9.50
N GLU A 297 10.65 -6.62 -8.79
CA GLU A 297 12.12 -6.63 -8.75
C GLU A 297 12.68 -7.42 -7.56
N SER A 298 11.85 -8.16 -6.83
CA SER A 298 12.24 -8.88 -5.60
C SER A 298 12.89 -7.99 -4.52
N MET A 299 12.59 -6.69 -4.55
CA MET A 299 13.09 -5.73 -3.58
C MET A 299 12.26 -5.76 -2.33
N LEU A 300 12.89 -5.88 -1.16
CA LEU A 300 12.24 -5.86 0.15
C LEU A 300 11.84 -4.43 0.58
N LEU A 301 10.97 -4.35 1.56
CA LEU A 301 10.37 -3.11 2.06
C LEU A 301 11.38 -1.97 2.30
N PRO A 302 12.52 -2.14 3.00
CA PRO A 302 13.48 -1.05 3.18
C PRO A 302 14.03 -0.48 1.88
N GLY A 303 14.31 -1.35 0.90
CA GLY A 303 14.76 -0.93 -0.43
C GLY A 303 13.71 -0.14 -1.20
N ARG A 304 12.44 -0.53 -1.10
CA ARG A 304 11.30 0.18 -1.71
C ARG A 304 11.09 1.55 -1.07
N LEU A 305 11.14 1.63 0.26
CA LEU A 305 11.08 2.91 0.99
C LEU A 305 12.25 3.82 0.62
N LYS A 306 13.47 3.26 0.51
CA LYS A 306 14.64 3.99 0.04
C LYS A 306 14.42 4.61 -1.34
N ARG A 307 13.92 3.83 -2.29
CA ARG A 307 13.60 4.30 -3.66
C ARG A 307 12.59 5.45 -3.64
N ASN A 308 11.53 5.36 -2.83
CA ASN A 308 10.57 6.44 -2.68
C ASN A 308 11.24 7.73 -2.20
N LEU A 309 12.08 7.64 -1.17
CA LEU A 309 12.81 8.81 -0.63
C LEU A 309 13.82 9.38 -1.63
N GLU A 310 14.57 8.53 -2.34
CA GLU A 310 15.51 8.95 -3.38
C GLU A 310 14.77 9.64 -4.54
N SER A 311 13.59 9.15 -4.95
CA SER A 311 12.78 9.80 -5.98
C SER A 311 12.31 11.20 -5.58
N ILE A 312 11.99 11.41 -4.30
CA ILE A 312 11.66 12.72 -3.76
C ILE A 312 12.88 13.64 -3.79
N LEU A 313 14.04 13.16 -3.32
CA LEU A 313 15.28 13.95 -3.31
C LEU A 313 15.71 14.35 -4.72
N ASP A 314 15.63 13.43 -5.68
CA ASP A 314 15.94 13.68 -7.09
C ASP A 314 15.00 14.74 -7.72
N ALA A 315 13.72 14.74 -7.35
CA ALA A 315 12.77 15.71 -7.85
C ALA A 315 13.07 17.13 -7.36
N LEU A 316 13.50 17.28 -6.10
CA LEU A 316 13.93 18.56 -5.54
C LEU A 316 15.21 19.08 -6.20
N SER A 317 16.19 18.19 -6.48
CA SER A 317 17.47 18.55 -7.08
C SER A 317 17.39 18.98 -8.55
N LYS A 318 16.35 18.55 -9.28
CA LYS A 318 16.14 18.91 -10.69
C LYS A 318 15.38 20.20 -10.89
N SER A 319 14.91 20.78 -9.83
CA SER A 319 14.12 22.02 -9.83
C SER A 319 14.99 23.28 -9.72
N GLU A 320 16.32 23.12 -9.55
CA GLU A 320 17.33 24.16 -9.66
C GLU A 320 17.77 24.36 -11.14
#